data_db41bd067796e1ba98a303c7239ab8ad
#
_entry.id   db41bd067796e1ba98a303c7239ab8ad
#
_cell.length_a   1.000
_cell.length_b   1.000
_cell.length_c   1.000
_cell.angle_alpha   90.00
_cell.angle_beta   90.00
_cell.angle_gamma   90.00
#
_symmetry.space_group_name_H-M   'P 1'
#
loop_
_entity.id
_entity.type
_entity.pdbx_description
1 polymer ?
#
loop_
_entity_poly.entity_id
_entity_poly.type
_entity_poly.pdbx_seq_one_letter_code
_entity_poly.pdbx_strand_id
1 'polypeptide(L)'
;MISSLKTINIEIILAIDLKKGRVVKAFAGFRLNYKPLKIGNFDLSDPIILIQKTLEKFKLNKVYIADLDAINNLETNNLLIFRILKKFPEIDFLIDSGFDYPISINNFKQTLKKKKISNFIIVLGTEKIKKYNLKVFGYKNRIFLSLDILNDKDKSTGFLKKSKFKPDIILMFLRNVGGRGIRFNEVKRIIKDLPKFKFHYAGGVRYPRDLRLLKNVGVESVIVSTLVHKYLGS
;
A
#
# COMPACT_ATOMS: atom_id res chain seq x y z
N MET A 1 25.20 3.43 0.82
CA MET A 1 23.84 4.03 0.73
C MET A 1 22.73 3.05 1.10
N ILE A 2 22.72 1.76 0.65
CA ILE A 2 21.80 0.71 1.14
C ILE A 2 22.04 0.41 2.64
N SER A 3 23.28 0.51 3.11
CA SER A 3 23.63 0.39 4.53
C SER A 3 22.87 1.40 5.42
N SER A 4 22.63 2.61 4.94
CA SER A 4 21.87 3.62 5.69
C SER A 4 20.38 3.33 5.84
N LEU A 5 19.80 2.50 4.98
CA LEU A 5 18.41 2.02 5.14
C LEU A 5 18.33 0.89 6.15
N LYS A 6 19.37 0.02 6.21
CA LYS A 6 19.41 -1.11 7.16
C LYS A 6 19.53 -0.68 8.63
N THR A 7 20.07 0.52 8.89
CA THR A 7 20.19 1.07 10.25
C THR A 7 18.90 1.69 10.78
N ILE A 8 17.91 1.92 9.91
CA ILE A 8 16.62 2.48 10.34
C ILE A 8 15.67 1.32 10.63
N ASN A 9 15.37 1.10 11.91
CA ASN A 9 14.46 0.04 12.36
C ASN A 9 12.98 0.39 12.07
N ILE A 10 12.64 0.49 10.77
CA ILE A 10 11.27 0.65 10.26
C ILE A 10 11.06 -0.32 9.10
N GLU A 11 9.93 -1.00 9.10
CA GLU A 11 9.62 -1.93 8.01
C GLU A 11 9.37 -1.17 6.70
N ILE A 12 10.00 -1.60 5.62
CA ILE A 12 9.81 -1.08 4.27
C ILE A 12 8.94 -2.07 3.49
N ILE A 13 7.85 -1.57 2.92
CA ILE A 13 6.92 -2.30 2.08
C ILE A 13 7.03 -1.75 0.66
N LEU A 14 7.32 -2.60 -0.33
CA LEU A 14 7.33 -2.19 -1.73
C LEU A 14 5.91 -1.89 -2.19
N ALA A 15 5.67 -0.71 -2.78
CA ALA A 15 4.41 -0.38 -3.42
C ALA A 15 4.45 -0.69 -4.92
N ILE A 16 3.42 -1.40 -5.39
CA ILE A 16 3.18 -1.73 -6.80
C ILE A 16 1.79 -1.24 -7.19
N ASP A 17 1.73 -0.32 -8.16
CA ASP A 17 0.50 0.12 -8.79
C ASP A 17 0.31 -0.65 -10.10
N LEU A 18 -0.72 -1.50 -10.18
CA LEU A 18 -1.06 -2.27 -11.37
C LEU A 18 -2.09 -1.54 -12.21
N LYS A 19 -1.83 -1.42 -13.52
CA LYS A 19 -2.75 -0.89 -14.52
C LYS A 19 -2.57 -1.66 -15.82
N LYS A 20 -3.64 -2.27 -16.33
CA LYS A 20 -3.64 -3.10 -17.55
C LYS A 20 -2.55 -4.19 -17.52
N GLY A 21 -2.45 -4.89 -16.40
CA GLY A 21 -1.48 -5.97 -16.19
C GLY A 21 -0.02 -5.54 -16.04
N ARG A 22 0.27 -4.25 -15.92
CA ARG A 22 1.62 -3.71 -15.80
C ARG A 22 1.80 -2.86 -14.56
N VAL A 23 3.01 -2.86 -14.02
CA VAL A 23 3.40 -1.88 -13.00
C VAL A 23 3.53 -0.52 -13.65
N VAL A 24 2.91 0.49 -13.04
CA VAL A 24 2.97 1.87 -13.50
C VAL A 24 3.64 2.79 -12.50
N LYS A 25 4.20 3.89 -12.99
CA LYS A 25 4.82 4.91 -12.16
C LYS A 25 3.76 5.87 -11.65
N ALA A 26 3.45 5.79 -10.37
CA ALA A 26 2.49 6.69 -9.73
C ALA A 26 2.99 8.14 -9.69
N PHE A 27 2.07 9.08 -9.91
CA PHE A 27 2.33 10.51 -9.83
C PHE A 27 1.12 11.28 -9.34
N ALA A 28 1.20 11.84 -8.13
CA ALA A 28 0.23 12.79 -7.55
C ALA A 28 -1.25 12.39 -7.60
N GLY A 29 -1.55 11.09 -7.70
CA GLY A 29 -2.94 10.60 -7.82
C GLY A 29 -3.56 10.73 -9.21
N PHE A 30 -2.85 11.29 -10.21
CA PHE A 30 -3.34 11.44 -11.59
C PHE A 30 -3.25 10.12 -12.36
N ARG A 31 -4.07 9.12 -11.98
CA ARG A 31 -4.02 7.72 -12.45
C ARG A 31 -4.14 7.57 -13.98
N LEU A 32 -4.82 8.50 -14.66
CA LEU A 32 -4.95 8.48 -16.13
C LEU A 32 -3.59 8.61 -16.83
N ASN A 33 -2.67 9.37 -16.24
CA ASN A 33 -1.36 9.71 -16.81
C ASN A 33 -0.24 8.73 -16.38
N TYR A 34 -0.57 7.69 -15.61
CA TYR A 34 0.45 6.73 -15.16
C TYR A 34 0.96 5.91 -16.34
N LYS A 35 2.27 5.92 -16.52
CA LYS A 35 2.97 5.18 -17.57
C LYS A 35 3.62 3.91 -17.02
N PRO A 36 3.83 2.87 -17.83
CA PRO A 36 4.59 1.69 -17.43
C PRO A 36 5.93 2.06 -16.80
N LEU A 37 6.30 1.32 -15.73
CA LEU A 37 7.50 1.61 -14.96
C LEU A 37 8.76 1.35 -15.78
N LYS A 38 9.54 2.41 -16.00
CA LYS A 38 10.90 2.32 -16.53
C LYS A 38 11.87 3.01 -15.58
N ILE A 39 13.05 2.43 -15.39
CA ILE A 39 14.13 2.97 -14.57
C ILE A 39 15.39 2.98 -15.44
N GLY A 40 15.82 4.16 -15.88
CA GLY A 40 16.82 4.26 -16.94
C GLY A 40 16.34 3.55 -18.20
N ASN A 41 17.16 2.66 -18.74
CA ASN A 41 16.83 1.85 -19.93
C ASN A 41 16.10 0.52 -19.59
N PHE A 42 15.88 0.22 -18.29
CA PHE A 42 15.25 -1.03 -17.88
C PHE A 42 13.73 -0.87 -17.81
N ASP A 43 13.02 -1.72 -18.53
CA ASP A 43 11.57 -1.90 -18.37
C ASP A 43 11.32 -2.79 -17.14
N LEU A 44 10.77 -2.21 -16.09
CA LEU A 44 10.39 -2.90 -14.85
C LEU A 44 8.87 -2.92 -14.67
N SER A 45 8.12 -2.85 -15.77
CA SER A 45 6.66 -2.88 -15.74
C SER A 45 6.08 -4.29 -15.53
N ASP A 46 6.89 -5.36 -15.62
CA ASP A 46 6.49 -6.69 -15.17
C ASP A 46 6.60 -6.76 -13.64
N PRO A 47 5.49 -7.01 -12.90
CA PRO A 47 5.51 -7.03 -11.44
C PRO A 47 6.37 -8.15 -10.85
N ILE A 48 6.48 -9.30 -11.51
CA ILE A 48 7.30 -10.42 -11.05
C ILE A 48 8.77 -10.03 -11.12
N ILE A 49 9.20 -9.47 -12.26
CA ILE A 49 10.57 -9.00 -12.45
C ILE A 49 10.91 -7.90 -11.45
N LEU A 50 10.00 -6.93 -11.24
CA LEU A 50 10.21 -5.85 -10.27
C LEU A 50 10.41 -6.40 -8.85
N ILE A 51 9.55 -7.32 -8.40
CA ILE A 51 9.65 -7.92 -7.07
C ILE A 51 10.98 -8.68 -6.94
N GLN A 52 11.34 -9.54 -7.91
CA GLN A 52 12.60 -10.29 -7.89
C GLN A 52 13.80 -9.36 -7.76
N LYS A 53 13.93 -8.37 -8.64
CA LYS A 53 15.03 -7.40 -8.59
C LYS A 53 15.06 -6.59 -7.29
N THR A 54 13.89 -6.35 -6.69
CA THR A 54 13.84 -5.65 -5.41
C THR A 54 14.33 -6.56 -4.28
N LEU A 55 13.94 -7.84 -4.26
CA LEU A 55 14.40 -8.82 -3.26
C LEU A 55 15.90 -9.11 -3.31
N GLU A 56 16.53 -9.02 -4.50
CA GLU A 56 17.98 -9.13 -4.65
C GLU A 56 18.74 -8.02 -3.90
N LYS A 57 18.15 -6.82 -3.80
CA LYS A 57 18.78 -5.65 -3.16
C LYS A 57 18.28 -5.39 -1.74
N PHE A 58 17.03 -5.73 -1.44
CA PHE A 58 16.36 -5.43 -0.18
C PHE A 58 15.78 -6.69 0.46
N LYS A 59 15.92 -6.79 1.78
CA LYS A 59 15.18 -7.79 2.55
C LYS A 59 13.77 -7.25 2.80
N LEU A 60 12.80 -7.66 1.99
CA LEU A 60 11.39 -7.31 2.13
C LEU A 60 10.60 -8.51 2.63
N ASN A 61 9.68 -8.27 3.55
CA ASN A 61 8.73 -9.27 4.03
C ASN A 61 7.31 -8.99 3.50
N LYS A 62 7.07 -7.78 2.99
CA LYS A 62 5.75 -7.36 2.52
C LYS A 62 5.82 -6.56 1.21
N VAL A 63 4.79 -6.73 0.39
CA VAL A 63 4.54 -5.95 -0.82
C VAL A 63 3.10 -5.46 -0.81
N TYR A 64 2.88 -4.18 -1.11
CA TYR A 64 1.56 -3.59 -1.31
C TYR A 64 1.25 -3.55 -2.80
N ILE A 65 0.08 -4.07 -3.19
CA ILE A 65 -0.41 -4.06 -4.56
C ILE A 65 -1.72 -3.27 -4.60
N ALA A 66 -1.73 -2.16 -5.36
CA ALA A 66 -2.94 -1.45 -5.75
C ALA A 66 -3.35 -1.91 -7.16
N ASP A 67 -4.49 -2.57 -7.29
CA ASP A 67 -5.12 -2.86 -8.57
C ASP A 67 -5.92 -1.63 -9.02
N LEU A 68 -5.25 -0.75 -9.77
CA LEU A 68 -5.85 0.52 -10.21
C LEU A 68 -7.04 0.32 -11.15
N ASP A 69 -7.07 -0.79 -11.89
CA ASP A 69 -8.19 -1.08 -12.78
C ASP A 69 -9.43 -1.44 -11.95
N ALA A 70 -9.30 -2.34 -10.97
CA ALA A 70 -10.37 -2.69 -10.04
C ALA A 70 -10.83 -1.47 -9.19
N ILE A 71 -9.88 -0.68 -8.69
CA ILE A 71 -10.17 0.56 -7.96
C ILE A 71 -10.98 1.54 -8.83
N ASN A 72 -10.77 1.60 -10.11
CA ASN A 72 -11.50 2.45 -11.04
C ASN A 72 -12.76 1.78 -11.66
N ASN A 73 -13.22 0.65 -11.10
CA ASN A 73 -14.36 -0.15 -11.60
C ASN A 73 -14.19 -0.68 -13.03
N LEU A 74 -12.96 -0.96 -13.44
CA LEU A 74 -12.60 -1.64 -14.68
C LEU A 74 -12.38 -3.14 -14.42
N GLU A 75 -11.87 -3.86 -15.43
CA GLU A 75 -11.45 -5.24 -15.27
C GLU A 75 -10.37 -5.38 -14.20
N THR A 76 -10.47 -6.47 -13.41
CA THR A 76 -9.51 -6.72 -12.32
C THR A 76 -8.26 -7.42 -12.84
N ASN A 77 -7.12 -7.18 -12.18
CA ASN A 77 -5.87 -7.91 -12.43
C ASN A 77 -5.76 -9.19 -11.57
N ASN A 78 -6.87 -9.77 -11.12
CA ASN A 78 -6.87 -10.88 -10.17
C ASN A 78 -6.02 -12.09 -10.60
N LEU A 79 -6.07 -12.48 -11.88
CA LEU A 79 -5.25 -13.62 -12.36
C LEU A 79 -3.76 -13.35 -12.22
N LEU A 80 -3.32 -12.14 -12.55
CA LEU A 80 -1.94 -11.71 -12.37
C LEU A 80 -1.56 -11.66 -10.90
N ILE A 81 -2.42 -11.06 -10.05
CA ILE A 81 -2.20 -11.01 -8.60
C ILE A 81 -2.05 -12.42 -8.04
N PHE A 82 -2.91 -13.37 -8.39
CA PHE A 82 -2.79 -14.77 -7.94
C PHE A 82 -1.48 -15.43 -8.38
N ARG A 83 -1.01 -15.15 -9.59
CA ARG A 83 0.31 -15.62 -10.06
C ARG A 83 1.44 -15.04 -9.22
N ILE A 84 1.39 -13.76 -8.90
CA ILE A 84 2.37 -13.08 -8.04
C ILE A 84 2.39 -13.73 -6.66
N LEU A 85 1.25 -13.87 -6.00
CA LEU A 85 1.15 -14.45 -4.67
C LEU A 85 1.71 -15.87 -4.62
N LYS A 86 1.40 -16.69 -5.63
CA LYS A 86 1.88 -18.05 -5.76
C LYS A 86 3.40 -18.12 -6.01
N LYS A 87 3.95 -17.14 -6.73
CA LYS A 87 5.37 -17.07 -7.07
C LYS A 87 6.26 -16.74 -5.86
N PHE A 88 5.73 -15.95 -4.92
CA PHE A 88 6.45 -15.47 -3.74
C PHE A 88 5.72 -15.86 -2.44
N PRO A 89 5.69 -17.14 -2.08
CA PRO A 89 4.91 -17.62 -0.92
C PRO A 89 5.44 -17.10 0.43
N GLU A 90 6.71 -16.66 0.48
CA GLU A 90 7.39 -16.13 1.65
C GLU A 90 7.08 -14.64 1.91
N ILE A 91 6.43 -13.96 0.95
CA ILE A 91 6.08 -12.53 1.04
C ILE A 91 4.62 -12.38 1.40
N ASP A 92 4.30 -11.56 2.39
CA ASP A 92 2.93 -11.11 2.68
C ASP A 92 2.51 -10.00 1.73
N PHE A 93 1.37 -10.15 1.08
CA PHE A 93 0.86 -9.16 0.14
C PHE A 93 -0.33 -8.38 0.71
N LEU A 94 -0.20 -7.06 0.79
CA LEU A 94 -1.30 -6.15 1.08
C LEU A 94 -2.02 -5.85 -0.23
N ILE A 95 -3.26 -6.34 -0.39
CA ILE A 95 -4.01 -6.24 -1.65
C ILE A 95 -5.12 -5.21 -1.53
N ASP A 96 -5.01 -4.15 -2.31
CA ASP A 96 -6.03 -3.14 -2.55
C ASP A 96 -6.60 -3.30 -3.96
N SER A 97 -7.72 -4.00 -4.07
CA SER A 97 -8.44 -4.21 -5.33
C SER A 97 -9.81 -3.51 -5.31
N GLY A 98 -9.88 -2.35 -4.65
CA GLY A 98 -11.09 -1.54 -4.61
C GLY A 98 -12.29 -2.24 -3.99
N PHE A 99 -12.07 -3.07 -2.97
CA PHE A 99 -13.12 -3.78 -2.26
C PHE A 99 -14.10 -2.79 -1.62
N ASP A 100 -15.37 -2.88 -2.01
CA ASP A 100 -16.44 -1.98 -1.59
C ASP A 100 -17.51 -2.68 -0.76
N TYR A 101 -17.67 -4.00 -0.92
CA TYR A 101 -18.64 -4.83 -0.21
C TYR A 101 -18.02 -6.13 0.33
N PRO A 102 -18.58 -6.71 1.41
CA PRO A 102 -18.12 -8.00 1.94
C PRO A 102 -18.15 -9.13 0.92
N ILE A 103 -19.08 -9.10 -0.03
CA ILE A 103 -19.19 -10.15 -1.06
C ILE A 103 -17.97 -10.16 -1.98
N SER A 104 -17.43 -9.00 -2.38
CA SER A 104 -16.22 -8.91 -3.22
C SER A 104 -15.01 -9.51 -2.51
N ILE A 105 -14.87 -9.23 -1.20
CA ILE A 105 -13.82 -9.81 -0.37
C ILE A 105 -13.98 -11.32 -0.23
N ASN A 106 -15.21 -11.79 0.02
CA ASN A 106 -15.48 -13.23 0.20
C ASN A 106 -15.18 -14.00 -1.09
N ASN A 107 -15.57 -13.49 -2.25
CA ASN A 107 -15.28 -14.11 -3.54
C ASN A 107 -13.77 -14.18 -3.81
N PHE A 108 -13.05 -13.10 -3.53
CA PHE A 108 -11.60 -13.05 -3.64
C PHE A 108 -10.93 -14.09 -2.74
N LYS A 109 -11.31 -14.13 -1.45
CA LYS A 109 -10.78 -15.09 -0.47
C LYS A 109 -11.10 -16.55 -0.83
N GLN A 110 -12.33 -16.85 -1.29
CA GLN A 110 -12.70 -18.20 -1.71
C GLN A 110 -11.84 -18.68 -2.88
N THR A 111 -11.57 -17.78 -3.85
CA THR A 111 -10.71 -18.10 -4.99
C THR A 111 -9.29 -18.41 -4.53
N LEU A 112 -8.73 -17.61 -3.63
CA LEU A 112 -7.39 -17.84 -3.09
C LEU A 112 -7.32 -19.14 -2.26
N LYS A 113 -8.36 -19.42 -1.45
CA LYS A 113 -8.45 -20.67 -0.69
C LYS A 113 -8.46 -21.90 -1.61
N LYS A 114 -9.24 -21.88 -2.70
CA LYS A 114 -9.24 -22.96 -3.72
C LYS A 114 -7.85 -23.17 -4.34
N LYS A 115 -7.06 -22.09 -4.47
CA LYS A 115 -5.69 -22.12 -5.01
C LYS A 115 -4.62 -22.40 -3.94
N LYS A 116 -5.01 -22.64 -2.68
CA LYS A 116 -4.11 -22.82 -1.52
C LYS A 116 -3.12 -21.66 -1.32
N ILE A 117 -3.59 -20.43 -1.52
CA ILE A 117 -2.82 -19.19 -1.34
C ILE A 117 -3.30 -18.53 -0.06
N SER A 118 -2.39 -18.19 0.88
CA SER A 118 -2.70 -17.63 2.20
C SER A 118 -1.88 -16.38 2.55
N ASN A 119 -0.88 -16.04 1.78
CA ASN A 119 0.07 -14.94 2.01
C ASN A 119 -0.48 -13.58 1.54
N PHE A 120 -1.69 -13.23 1.97
CA PHE A 120 -2.33 -11.97 1.62
C PHE A 120 -3.08 -11.33 2.80
N ILE A 121 -3.20 -10.03 2.73
CA ILE A 121 -3.93 -9.15 3.66
C ILE A 121 -4.81 -8.25 2.81
N ILE A 122 -6.09 -8.13 3.14
CA ILE A 122 -7.01 -7.24 2.43
C ILE A 122 -6.78 -5.80 2.88
N VAL A 123 -6.70 -4.89 1.93
CA VAL A 123 -6.73 -3.44 2.17
C VAL A 123 -8.07 -2.87 1.73
N LEU A 124 -8.70 -2.12 2.62
CA LEU A 124 -9.94 -1.39 2.35
C LEU A 124 -9.61 0.10 2.20
N GLY A 125 -9.80 0.66 1.00
CA GLY A 125 -9.60 2.08 0.74
C GLY A 125 -10.84 2.92 1.07
N THR A 126 -10.65 4.05 1.75
CA THR A 126 -11.76 4.96 2.08
C THR A 126 -12.37 5.62 0.85
N GLU A 127 -11.67 5.66 -0.27
CA GLU A 127 -12.23 6.11 -1.54
C GLU A 127 -13.34 5.19 -2.09
N LYS A 128 -13.38 3.92 -1.65
CA LYS A 128 -14.38 2.91 -2.08
C LYS A 128 -15.47 2.65 -1.06
N ILE A 129 -15.17 2.73 0.22
CA ILE A 129 -16.13 2.42 1.28
C ILE A 129 -17.10 3.60 1.41
N LYS A 130 -18.27 3.49 0.77
CA LYS A 130 -19.30 4.55 0.72
C LYS A 130 -19.94 4.87 2.07
N LYS A 131 -19.97 3.92 3.00
CA LYS A 131 -20.44 4.10 4.37
C LYS A 131 -19.46 3.38 5.28
N TYR A 132 -18.79 4.11 6.13
CA TYR A 132 -17.77 3.61 7.07
C TYR A 132 -18.29 2.59 8.09
N ASN A 133 -19.15 1.68 7.63
CA ASN A 133 -19.66 0.60 8.45
C ASN A 133 -18.68 -0.58 8.45
N LEU A 134 -17.52 -0.37 9.08
CA LEU A 134 -16.48 -1.39 9.22
C LEU A 134 -16.98 -2.66 9.93
N LYS A 135 -18.11 -2.60 10.66
CA LYS A 135 -18.73 -3.76 11.29
C LYS A 135 -19.12 -4.84 10.30
N VAL A 136 -19.50 -4.45 9.07
CA VAL A 136 -19.95 -5.36 8.02
C VAL A 136 -18.80 -6.25 7.51
N PHE A 137 -17.56 -5.81 7.62
CA PHE A 137 -16.38 -6.54 7.12
C PHE A 137 -15.88 -7.64 8.08
N GLY A 138 -16.48 -7.77 9.26
CA GLY A 138 -16.24 -8.86 10.20
C GLY A 138 -14.92 -8.78 10.96
N TYR A 139 -14.98 -8.95 12.27
CA TYR A 139 -13.84 -8.82 13.18
C TYR A 139 -12.76 -9.92 13.06
N LYS A 140 -13.00 -10.98 12.28
CA LYS A 140 -12.15 -12.17 12.22
C LYS A 140 -11.02 -12.12 11.19
N ASN A 141 -10.94 -11.05 10.39
CA ASN A 141 -9.99 -10.96 9.29
C ASN A 141 -8.93 -9.90 9.58
N ARG A 142 -7.67 -10.23 9.36
CA ARG A 142 -6.59 -9.24 9.31
C ARG A 142 -6.85 -8.32 8.12
N ILE A 143 -7.22 -7.08 8.40
CA ILE A 143 -7.58 -6.06 7.40
C ILE A 143 -6.77 -4.81 7.72
N PHE A 144 -6.22 -4.20 6.69
CA PHE A 144 -5.70 -2.85 6.73
C PHE A 144 -6.75 -1.88 6.19
N LEU A 145 -6.87 -0.71 6.81
CA LEU A 145 -7.71 0.37 6.32
C LEU A 145 -6.85 1.48 5.75
N SER A 146 -6.94 1.74 4.45
CA SER A 146 -6.30 2.89 3.82
C SER A 146 -7.18 4.13 4.00
N LEU A 147 -6.64 5.12 4.72
CA LEU A 147 -7.20 6.47 4.77
C LEU A 147 -6.62 7.26 3.60
N ASP A 148 -7.42 7.44 2.55
CA ASP A 148 -7.01 8.09 1.31
C ASP A 148 -7.18 9.60 1.45
N ILE A 149 -6.07 10.27 1.80
CA ILE A 149 -6.03 11.69 2.17
C ILE A 149 -5.70 12.52 0.91
N LEU A 150 -6.68 13.31 0.46
CA LEU A 150 -6.53 14.22 -0.67
C LEU A 150 -6.12 15.63 -0.23
N ASN A 151 -6.66 16.11 0.89
CA ASN A 151 -6.45 17.47 1.41
C ASN A 151 -6.45 17.49 2.94
N ASP A 152 -5.98 18.59 3.52
CA ASP A 152 -5.85 18.83 4.96
C ASP A 152 -7.20 18.87 5.71
N LYS A 153 -8.30 19.07 4.99
CA LYS A 153 -9.67 19.12 5.52
C LYS A 153 -10.37 17.76 5.55
N ASP A 154 -9.66 16.70 5.21
CA ASP A 154 -10.25 15.36 5.17
C ASP A 154 -10.63 14.90 6.58
N LYS A 155 -11.95 14.78 6.82
CA LYS A 155 -12.53 14.38 8.11
C LYS A 155 -12.62 12.85 8.26
N SER A 156 -11.93 12.10 7.41
CA SER A 156 -12.01 10.63 7.35
C SER A 156 -11.61 9.91 8.65
N THR A 157 -11.02 10.62 9.61
CA THR A 157 -10.60 10.04 10.90
C THR A 157 -11.70 10.03 11.98
N GLY A 158 -12.75 10.84 11.83
CA GLY A 158 -13.77 11.04 12.87
C GLY A 158 -14.52 9.74 13.25
N PHE A 159 -14.80 8.87 12.28
CA PHE A 159 -15.49 7.59 12.54
C PHE A 159 -14.62 6.58 13.29
N LEU A 160 -13.29 6.67 13.21
CA LEU A 160 -12.38 5.77 13.90
C LEU A 160 -12.38 5.99 15.42
N LYS A 161 -12.59 7.23 15.88
CA LYS A 161 -12.65 7.55 17.31
C LYS A 161 -13.72 6.74 18.04
N LYS A 162 -14.84 6.46 17.36
CA LYS A 162 -16.00 5.70 17.89
C LYS A 162 -15.98 4.22 17.51
N SER A 163 -15.00 3.78 16.72
CA SER A 163 -14.94 2.40 16.23
C SER A 163 -14.45 1.46 17.33
N LYS A 164 -15.18 0.36 17.52
CA LYS A 164 -14.72 -0.80 18.32
C LYS A 164 -13.72 -1.67 17.52
N PHE A 165 -13.80 -1.63 16.21
CA PHE A 165 -12.87 -2.31 15.31
C PHE A 165 -11.59 -1.49 15.17
N LYS A 166 -10.43 -2.13 15.33
CA LYS A 166 -9.12 -1.49 15.30
C LYS A 166 -8.25 -2.15 14.21
N PRO A 167 -8.49 -1.82 12.93
CA PRO A 167 -7.61 -2.27 11.86
C PRO A 167 -6.26 -1.55 11.95
N ASP A 168 -5.24 -2.11 11.32
CA ASP A 168 -4.03 -1.38 11.01
C ASP A 168 -4.37 -0.28 9.98
N ILE A 169 -3.87 0.94 10.18
CA ILE A 169 -4.23 2.12 9.38
C ILE A 169 -3.09 2.49 8.43
N ILE A 170 -3.37 2.56 7.13
CA ILE A 170 -2.48 3.16 6.14
C ILE A 170 -2.88 4.63 5.96
N LEU A 171 -1.98 5.55 6.28
CA LEU A 171 -2.13 6.97 5.96
C LEU A 171 -1.64 7.18 4.52
N MET A 172 -2.55 7.19 3.56
CA MET A 172 -2.28 7.29 2.13
C MET A 172 -2.43 8.73 1.64
N PHE A 173 -1.31 9.45 1.52
CA PHE A 173 -1.29 10.82 1.02
C PHE A 173 -1.22 10.84 -0.50
N LEU A 174 -2.38 10.77 -1.17
CA LEU A 174 -2.50 10.57 -2.61
C LEU A 174 -1.79 11.66 -3.43
N ARG A 175 -1.86 12.93 -3.01
CA ARG A 175 -1.19 14.03 -3.70
C ARG A 175 0.33 14.02 -3.56
N ASN A 176 0.86 13.27 -2.61
CA ASN A 176 2.29 13.13 -2.36
C ASN A 176 2.91 11.90 -3.04
N VAL A 177 2.08 11.00 -3.57
CA VAL A 177 2.54 9.81 -4.30
C VAL A 177 3.45 10.21 -5.47
N GLY A 178 4.50 9.41 -5.72
CA GLY A 178 5.54 9.73 -6.70
C GLY A 178 6.71 10.55 -6.13
N GLY A 179 6.88 10.58 -4.81
CA GLY A 179 8.05 11.17 -4.15
C GLY A 179 7.97 12.69 -4.01
N ARG A 180 6.83 13.26 -3.67
CA ARG A 180 6.62 14.71 -3.52
C ARG A 180 6.85 15.24 -2.10
N GLY A 181 7.46 14.45 -1.22
CA GLY A 181 7.73 14.79 0.17
C GLY A 181 6.66 14.25 1.13
N ILE A 182 7.04 14.08 2.40
CA ILE A 182 6.16 13.55 3.43
C ILE A 182 5.31 14.66 4.10
N ARG A 183 4.14 14.28 4.60
CA ARG A 183 3.22 15.18 5.34
C ARG A 183 3.40 14.99 6.86
N PHE A 184 4.60 15.27 7.35
CA PHE A 184 5.02 14.96 8.71
C PHE A 184 4.09 15.51 9.80
N ASN A 185 3.73 16.79 9.73
CA ASN A 185 2.90 17.43 10.76
C ASN A 185 1.48 16.83 10.83
N GLU A 186 0.92 16.44 9.69
CA GLU A 186 -0.40 15.79 9.64
C GLU A 186 -0.34 14.38 10.21
N VAL A 187 0.70 13.60 9.86
CA VAL A 187 0.92 12.27 10.43
C VAL A 187 0.99 12.36 11.95
N LYS A 188 1.81 13.27 12.49
CA LYS A 188 1.96 13.50 13.93
C LYS A 188 0.63 13.84 14.60
N ARG A 189 -0.19 14.71 13.97
CA ARG A 189 -1.52 15.07 14.45
C ARG A 189 -2.45 13.86 14.47
N ILE A 190 -2.55 13.11 13.38
CA ILE A 190 -3.45 11.95 13.26
C ILE A 190 -3.09 10.88 14.28
N ILE A 191 -1.81 10.56 14.45
CA ILE A 191 -1.35 9.56 15.43
C ILE A 191 -1.70 10.01 16.84
N LYS A 192 -1.51 11.29 17.18
CA LYS A 192 -1.91 11.85 18.47
C LYS A 192 -3.41 11.76 18.73
N ASP A 193 -4.23 12.00 17.69
CA ASP A 193 -5.69 11.96 17.77
C ASP A 193 -6.26 10.53 17.88
N LEU A 194 -5.52 9.53 17.44
CA LEU A 194 -5.94 8.13 17.34
C LEU A 194 -4.91 7.15 17.95
N PRO A 195 -4.50 7.31 19.24
CA PRO A 195 -3.36 6.58 19.83
C PRO A 195 -3.57 5.07 19.99
N LYS A 196 -4.79 4.58 19.74
CA LYS A 196 -5.16 3.17 19.88
C LYS A 196 -4.94 2.35 18.60
N PHE A 197 -4.49 2.99 17.52
CA PHE A 197 -4.29 2.35 16.21
C PHE A 197 -2.81 2.20 15.88
N LYS A 198 -2.49 1.21 15.06
CA LYS A 198 -1.20 1.07 14.42
C LYS A 198 -1.21 1.79 13.10
N PHE A 199 -0.13 2.52 12.81
CA PHE A 199 -0.05 3.36 11.62
C PHE A 199 1.05 2.92 10.67
N HIS A 200 0.70 2.87 9.40
CA HIS A 200 1.58 2.69 8.26
C HIS A 200 1.47 3.93 7.37
N TYR A 201 2.54 4.30 6.71
CA TYR A 201 2.58 5.52 5.93
C TYR A 201 2.78 5.23 4.44
N ALA A 202 2.04 5.91 3.57
CA ALA A 202 2.22 5.87 2.12
C ALA A 202 2.12 7.28 1.51
N GLY A 203 2.99 7.55 0.55
CA GLY A 203 3.01 8.79 -0.22
C GLY A 203 4.19 9.72 0.09
N GLY A 204 5.01 9.99 -0.90
CA GLY A 204 5.99 11.06 -0.90
C GLY A 204 7.35 10.80 -0.30
N VAL A 205 7.63 9.62 0.23
CA VAL A 205 8.95 9.29 0.81
C VAL A 205 10.04 9.31 -0.27
N ARG A 206 11.13 10.06 -0.01
CA ARG A 206 12.24 10.27 -0.96
C ARG A 206 13.58 9.84 -0.44
N TYR A 207 13.81 10.01 0.87
CA TYR A 207 15.12 9.95 1.49
C TYR A 207 15.09 9.10 2.76
N PRO A 208 16.22 8.51 3.16
CA PRO A 208 16.32 7.79 4.43
C PRO A 208 15.93 8.64 5.66
N ARG A 209 16.16 9.96 5.63
CA ARG A 209 15.75 10.87 6.69
C ARG A 209 14.22 10.87 6.90
N ASP A 210 13.44 10.71 5.82
CA ASP A 210 11.97 10.68 5.90
C ASP A 210 11.51 9.47 6.71
N LEU A 211 12.18 8.32 6.55
CA LEU A 211 11.92 7.10 7.31
C LEU A 211 12.18 7.30 8.81
N ARG A 212 13.30 7.96 9.17
CA ARG A 212 13.61 8.27 10.58
C ARG A 212 12.56 9.18 11.22
N LEU A 213 12.14 10.23 10.50
CA LEU A 213 11.10 11.14 10.97
C LEU A 213 9.78 10.40 11.21
N LEU A 214 9.36 9.54 10.27
CA LEU A 214 8.14 8.76 10.40
C LEU A 214 8.22 7.75 11.56
N LYS A 215 9.36 7.07 11.71
CA LYS A 215 9.59 6.17 12.85
C LYS A 215 9.46 6.88 14.20
N ASN A 216 10.05 8.06 14.33
CA ASN A 216 10.05 8.84 15.57
C ASN A 216 8.65 9.31 16.01
N VAL A 217 7.69 9.38 15.10
CA VAL A 217 6.30 9.71 15.45
C VAL A 217 5.40 8.50 15.59
N GLY A 218 5.95 7.27 15.54
CA GLY A 218 5.21 6.05 15.83
C GLY A 218 4.63 5.35 14.60
N VAL A 219 5.15 5.63 13.39
CA VAL A 219 4.82 4.86 12.19
C VAL A 219 5.55 3.51 12.23
N GLU A 220 4.83 2.40 12.07
CA GLU A 220 5.40 1.04 12.13
C GLU A 220 6.06 0.61 10.81
N SER A 221 5.44 0.92 9.68
CA SER A 221 6.01 0.62 8.36
C SER A 221 5.74 1.71 7.33
N VAL A 222 6.51 1.71 6.26
CA VAL A 222 6.41 2.70 5.19
C VAL A 222 6.26 2.00 3.85
N ILE A 223 5.18 2.33 3.14
CA ILE A 223 4.86 1.81 1.81
C ILE A 223 5.48 2.76 0.79
N VAL A 224 6.45 2.27 0.01
CA VAL A 224 7.29 3.09 -0.87
C VAL A 224 7.46 2.49 -2.25
N SER A 225 7.46 3.34 -3.27
CA SER A 225 7.87 3.01 -4.64
C SER A 225 9.12 3.79 -5.04
N THR A 226 9.03 5.12 -5.06
CA THR A 226 10.08 6.02 -5.56
C THR A 226 11.43 5.82 -4.87
N LEU A 227 11.42 5.63 -3.54
CA LEU A 227 12.65 5.39 -2.78
C LEU A 227 13.34 4.11 -3.25
N VAL A 228 12.59 2.99 -3.37
CA VAL A 228 13.12 1.70 -3.84
C VAL A 228 13.59 1.80 -5.29
N HIS A 229 12.81 2.43 -6.17
CA HIS A 229 13.17 2.60 -7.58
C HIS A 229 14.50 3.30 -7.80
N LYS A 230 14.84 4.30 -6.96
CA LYS A 230 16.15 4.97 -7.03
C LYS A 230 17.31 4.00 -6.83
N TYR A 231 17.16 3.01 -5.96
CA TYR A 231 18.21 2.02 -5.68
C TYR A 231 18.23 0.87 -6.69
N LEU A 232 17.15 0.66 -7.44
CA LEU A 232 17.14 -0.32 -8.53
C LEU A 232 17.86 0.20 -9.78
N GLY A 233 17.92 1.52 -9.95
CA GLY A 233 18.61 2.18 -11.07
C GLY A 233 20.08 2.54 -10.84
N SER A 234 20.62 2.25 -9.65
CA SER A 234 22.01 2.52 -9.27
C SER A 234 22.90 1.27 -9.34
#